data_6871b8c95ad5b4aa37575986d5864c29
#
_entry.id   6871b8c95ad5b4aa37575986d5864c29
#
_cell.length_a   1.000
_cell.length_b   1.000
_cell.length_c   1.000
_cell.angle_alpha   90.00
_cell.angle_beta   90.00
_cell.angle_gamma   90.00
#
_symmetry.space_group_name_H-M   'P 1'
#
loop_
_entity.id
_entity.type
_entity.pdbx_description
1 polymer ?
#
loop_
_entity_poly.entity_id
_entity_poly.type
_entity_poly.pdbx_seq_one_letter_code
_entity_poly.pdbx_strand_id
1 'polypeptide(L)'
;ANYFDVEAVSNSIKPGAYARLPYTSKVLAENLVRRATEDQKSIGLKQILNSENSQDFPWYPARVVCHDILGQTALVDLAGLREAIAAQGGNPSNVNPVVPTQLIVDLSLAVEHGGHEPDARLKNQEIEQRRNDDRFHFIEWTKKAFQNVDVVPPGNGIMHQINLERMSPVIHKVNGIAYPDTCLLY
;
A
#
# COMPACT_ATOMS: atom_id res chain seq x y z
N ALA A 1 -22.62 6.70 2.15
CA ALA A 1 -21.71 6.05 1.20
C ALA A 1 -22.40 4.82 0.65
N ASN A 2 -22.22 4.58 -0.63
CA ASN A 2 -22.67 3.34 -1.27
C ASN A 2 -21.62 2.25 -1.00
N TYR A 3 -22.02 0.99 -1.11
CA TYR A 3 -21.13 -0.17 -1.03
C TYR A 3 -21.63 -1.24 -2.00
N PHE A 4 -20.78 -2.20 -2.33
CA PHE A 4 -21.17 -3.33 -3.15
C PHE A 4 -21.92 -4.36 -2.29
N ASP A 5 -23.09 -4.80 -2.72
CA ASP A 5 -23.86 -5.84 -2.04
C ASP A 5 -23.27 -7.23 -2.35
N VAL A 6 -22.21 -7.54 -1.64
CA VAL A 6 -21.45 -8.80 -1.79
C VAL A 6 -22.30 -10.01 -1.39
N GLU A 7 -23.19 -9.84 -0.42
CA GLU A 7 -24.07 -10.91 0.04
C GLU A 7 -25.08 -11.30 -1.04
N ALA A 8 -25.73 -10.32 -1.68
CA ALA A 8 -26.65 -10.58 -2.78
C ALA A 8 -25.95 -11.30 -3.95
N VAL A 9 -24.77 -10.82 -4.36
CA VAL A 9 -23.97 -11.47 -5.41
C VAL A 9 -23.57 -12.90 -5.03
N SER A 10 -23.11 -13.09 -3.81
CA SER A 10 -22.70 -14.42 -3.32
C SER A 10 -23.89 -15.39 -3.23
N ASN A 11 -25.04 -14.91 -2.78
CA ASN A 11 -26.26 -15.73 -2.65
C ASN A 11 -26.83 -16.13 -4.02
N SER A 12 -26.58 -15.38 -5.08
CA SER A 12 -26.95 -15.79 -6.46
C SER A 12 -26.11 -16.99 -6.93
N ILE A 13 -24.94 -17.21 -6.38
CA ILE A 13 -24.06 -18.34 -6.71
C ILE A 13 -24.33 -19.52 -5.77
N LYS A 14 -24.32 -19.28 -4.45
CA LYS A 14 -24.54 -20.30 -3.42
C LYS A 14 -25.32 -19.72 -2.25
N PRO A 15 -26.64 -19.92 -2.19
CA PRO A 15 -27.48 -19.37 -1.14
C PRO A 15 -27.00 -19.72 0.27
N GLY A 16 -26.94 -18.72 1.15
CA GLY A 16 -26.59 -18.88 2.57
C GLY A 16 -25.11 -19.19 2.87
N ALA A 17 -24.26 -19.33 1.86
CA ALA A 17 -22.84 -19.61 2.08
C ALA A 17 -22.10 -18.38 2.61
N TYR A 18 -22.42 -17.18 2.12
CA TYR A 18 -21.75 -15.94 2.52
C TYR A 18 -21.82 -15.67 4.03
N ALA A 19 -22.97 -15.92 4.65
CA ALA A 19 -23.15 -15.67 6.07
C ALA A 19 -22.17 -16.47 6.95
N ARG A 20 -21.75 -17.64 6.48
CA ARG A 20 -20.85 -18.56 7.20
C ARG A 20 -19.36 -18.32 6.93
N LEU A 21 -19.01 -17.43 5.99
CA LEU A 21 -17.62 -17.14 5.65
C LEU A 21 -16.90 -16.44 6.82
N PRO A 22 -15.62 -16.75 7.04
CA PRO A 22 -14.73 -15.92 7.84
C PRO A 22 -14.67 -14.48 7.31
N TYR A 23 -14.38 -13.52 8.17
CA TYR A 23 -14.29 -12.12 7.76
C TYR A 23 -13.24 -11.88 6.67
N THR A 24 -12.11 -12.55 6.73
CA THR A 24 -11.07 -12.48 5.67
C THR A 24 -11.62 -12.91 4.31
N SER A 25 -12.38 -14.00 4.26
CA SER A 25 -13.02 -14.46 3.01
C SER A 25 -14.10 -13.48 2.53
N LYS A 26 -14.80 -12.80 3.44
CA LYS A 26 -15.78 -11.75 3.09
C LYS A 26 -15.07 -10.53 2.46
N VAL A 27 -13.89 -10.16 2.98
CA VAL A 27 -13.08 -9.08 2.41
C VAL A 27 -12.56 -9.46 1.02
N LEU A 28 -12.11 -10.70 0.82
CA LEU A 28 -11.69 -11.18 -0.50
C LEU A 28 -12.87 -11.21 -1.49
N ALA A 29 -14.04 -11.64 -1.05
CA ALA A 29 -15.25 -11.64 -1.87
C ALA A 29 -15.65 -10.20 -2.27
N GLU A 30 -15.58 -9.24 -1.34
CA GLU A 30 -15.82 -7.82 -1.64
C GLU A 30 -14.85 -7.32 -2.71
N ASN A 31 -13.58 -7.62 -2.55
CA ASN A 31 -12.53 -7.21 -3.46
C ASN A 31 -12.81 -7.70 -4.90
N LEU A 32 -13.19 -8.96 -5.06
CA LEU A 32 -13.57 -9.53 -6.36
C LEU A 32 -14.83 -8.86 -6.94
N VAL A 33 -15.87 -8.69 -6.14
CA VAL A 33 -17.13 -8.07 -6.61
C VAL A 33 -16.89 -6.65 -7.10
N ARG A 34 -16.03 -5.91 -6.42
CA ARG A 34 -15.73 -4.51 -6.74
C ARG A 34 -14.76 -4.34 -7.90
N ARG A 35 -13.79 -5.22 -8.09
CA ARG A 35 -12.61 -4.98 -8.95
C ARG A 35 -12.41 -5.96 -10.09
N ALA A 36 -12.85 -7.21 -9.93
CA ALA A 36 -12.57 -8.27 -10.89
C ALA A 36 -13.49 -8.20 -12.12
N THR A 37 -13.03 -8.74 -13.23
CA THR A 37 -13.90 -9.01 -14.41
C THR A 37 -14.95 -10.07 -14.06
N GLU A 38 -16.02 -10.17 -14.86
CA GLU A 38 -17.11 -11.12 -14.58
C GLU A 38 -16.60 -12.58 -14.48
N ASP A 39 -15.69 -12.98 -15.39
CA ASP A 39 -15.12 -14.33 -15.39
C ASP A 39 -14.28 -14.58 -14.14
N GLN A 40 -13.38 -13.67 -13.81
CA GLN A 40 -12.54 -13.75 -12.61
C GLN A 40 -13.36 -13.76 -11.32
N LYS A 41 -14.40 -12.92 -11.25
CA LYS A 41 -15.33 -12.86 -10.15
C LYS A 41 -16.08 -14.17 -9.97
N SER A 42 -16.60 -14.75 -11.06
CA SER A 42 -17.29 -16.04 -11.02
C SER A 42 -16.40 -17.16 -10.51
N ILE A 43 -15.16 -17.26 -11.01
CA ILE A 43 -14.19 -18.25 -10.59
C ILE A 43 -13.84 -18.07 -9.10
N GLY A 44 -13.42 -16.87 -8.71
CA GLY A 44 -12.97 -16.59 -7.35
C GLY A 44 -14.07 -16.73 -6.31
N LEU A 45 -15.29 -16.23 -6.59
CA LEU A 45 -16.40 -16.36 -5.66
C LEU A 45 -16.82 -17.81 -5.46
N LYS A 46 -16.86 -18.64 -6.51
CA LYS A 46 -17.16 -20.07 -6.37
C LYS A 46 -16.17 -20.76 -5.44
N GLN A 47 -14.88 -20.49 -5.58
CA GLN A 47 -13.87 -21.07 -4.70
C GLN A 47 -14.02 -20.60 -3.27
N ILE A 48 -14.19 -19.29 -3.02
CA ILE A 48 -14.37 -18.73 -1.68
C ILE A 48 -15.61 -19.35 -1.02
N LEU A 49 -16.74 -19.42 -1.72
CA LEU A 49 -18.01 -19.94 -1.18
C LEU A 49 -18.02 -21.46 -0.95
N ASN A 50 -17.15 -22.19 -1.65
CA ASN A 50 -16.99 -23.64 -1.48
C ASN A 50 -15.80 -24.01 -0.59
N SER A 51 -14.99 -23.04 -0.16
CA SER A 51 -13.71 -23.27 0.52
C SER A 51 -12.76 -24.14 -0.31
N GLU A 52 -12.71 -23.89 -1.60
CA GLU A 52 -11.84 -24.55 -2.57
C GLU A 52 -10.61 -23.68 -2.86
N ASN A 53 -9.54 -24.31 -3.35
CA ASN A 53 -8.30 -23.63 -3.75
C ASN A 53 -7.72 -24.24 -5.04
N SER A 54 -8.60 -24.62 -5.96
CA SER A 54 -8.23 -25.33 -7.18
C SER A 54 -7.68 -24.41 -8.28
N GLN A 55 -7.95 -23.12 -8.22
CA GLN A 55 -7.54 -22.15 -9.22
C GLN A 55 -7.16 -20.82 -8.56
N ASP A 56 -6.23 -20.11 -9.16
CA ASP A 56 -5.89 -18.75 -8.76
C ASP A 56 -6.98 -17.76 -9.17
N PHE A 57 -7.13 -16.73 -8.37
CA PHE A 57 -7.95 -15.57 -8.71
C PHE A 57 -7.24 -14.27 -8.33
N PRO A 58 -7.51 -13.16 -9.01
CA PRO A 58 -6.81 -11.91 -8.77
C PRO A 58 -7.19 -11.30 -7.43
N TRP A 59 -6.23 -10.59 -6.83
CA TRP A 59 -6.45 -9.75 -5.68
C TRP A 59 -5.96 -8.33 -5.98
N TYR A 60 -6.77 -7.35 -5.63
CA TYR A 60 -6.53 -5.93 -5.91
C TYR A 60 -6.40 -5.16 -4.59
N PRO A 61 -5.19 -4.99 -4.04
CA PRO A 61 -5.02 -4.25 -2.78
C PRO A 61 -5.54 -2.82 -2.91
N ALA A 62 -6.10 -2.29 -1.84
CA ALA A 62 -6.53 -0.90 -1.80
C ALA A 62 -5.33 0.06 -1.80
N ARG A 63 -4.20 -0.39 -1.25
CA ARG A 63 -2.93 0.34 -1.20
C ARG A 63 -1.74 -0.60 -1.10
N VAL A 64 -0.57 -0.08 -1.44
CA VAL A 64 0.72 -0.73 -1.21
C VAL A 64 1.45 0.06 -0.13
N VAL A 65 2.01 -0.64 0.85
CA VAL A 65 2.83 -0.05 1.91
C VAL A 65 4.26 -0.53 1.74
N CYS A 66 5.17 0.40 1.51
CA CYS A 66 6.57 0.14 1.25
C CYS A 66 7.42 0.55 2.46
N HIS A 67 8.31 -0.34 2.86
CA HIS A 67 9.40 -0.03 3.76
C HIS A 67 10.48 0.79 3.02
N ASP A 68 11.08 1.80 3.64
CA ASP A 68 12.01 2.66 2.93
C ASP A 68 13.37 2.00 2.61
N ILE A 69 13.79 1.01 3.39
CA ILE A 69 15.05 0.28 3.16
C ILE A 69 14.88 -0.74 2.02
N LEU A 70 13.80 -1.51 2.03
CA LEU A 70 13.55 -2.58 1.05
C LEU A 70 12.59 -2.14 -0.05
N GLY A 71 11.53 -1.43 0.30
CA GLY A 71 10.49 -1.02 -0.63
C GLY A 71 10.82 0.26 -1.43
N GLN A 72 11.84 1.02 -1.03
CA GLN A 72 12.31 2.15 -1.82
C GLN A 72 12.78 1.72 -3.22
N THR A 73 13.25 0.47 -3.37
CA THR A 73 13.67 -0.08 -4.67
C THR A 73 12.55 -0.06 -5.69
N ALA A 74 11.30 -0.29 -5.31
CA ALA A 74 10.16 -0.18 -6.23
C ALA A 74 10.00 1.24 -6.80
N LEU A 75 10.24 2.27 -6.00
CA LEU A 75 10.22 3.67 -6.46
C LEU A 75 11.43 4.00 -7.33
N VAL A 76 12.59 3.41 -7.05
CA VAL A 76 13.79 3.52 -7.90
C VAL A 76 13.54 2.87 -9.26
N ASP A 77 12.92 1.70 -9.31
CA ASP A 77 12.56 1.03 -10.55
C ASP A 77 11.58 1.85 -11.39
N LEU A 78 10.58 2.47 -10.75
CA LEU A 78 9.66 3.39 -11.43
C LEU A 78 10.39 4.65 -11.95
N ALA A 79 11.38 5.15 -11.21
CA ALA A 79 12.20 6.27 -11.65
C ALA A 79 13.05 5.89 -12.87
N GLY A 80 13.69 4.72 -12.84
CA GLY A 80 14.44 4.18 -13.98
C GLY A 80 13.56 3.95 -15.22
N LEU A 81 12.32 3.49 -15.02
CA LEU A 81 11.36 3.37 -16.10
C LEU A 81 10.99 4.74 -16.72
N ARG A 82 10.84 5.78 -15.90
CA ARG A 82 10.64 7.15 -16.39
C ARG A 82 11.81 7.63 -17.23
N GLU A 83 13.03 7.37 -16.78
CA GLU A 83 14.25 7.72 -17.51
C GLU A 83 14.31 6.99 -18.88
N ALA A 84 14.04 5.69 -18.88
CA ALA A 84 14.02 4.91 -20.12
C ALA A 84 12.96 5.40 -21.12
N ILE A 85 11.77 5.78 -20.66
CA ILE A 85 10.71 6.35 -21.51
C ILE A 85 11.14 7.71 -22.06
N ALA A 86 11.74 8.57 -21.22
CA ALA A 86 12.22 9.86 -21.66
C ALA A 86 13.34 9.74 -22.72
N ALA A 87 14.26 8.78 -22.54
CA ALA A 87 15.33 8.50 -23.51
C ALA A 87 14.79 8.05 -24.88
N GLN A 88 13.60 7.44 -24.91
CA GLN A 88 12.89 7.04 -26.14
C GLN A 88 11.96 8.13 -26.69
N GLY A 89 11.97 9.34 -26.12
CA GLY A 89 11.13 10.45 -26.53
C GLY A 89 9.66 10.37 -26.05
N GLY A 90 9.36 9.45 -25.15
CA GLY A 90 8.03 9.33 -24.52
C GLY A 90 7.86 10.29 -23.35
N ASN A 91 6.62 10.37 -22.83
CA ASN A 91 6.33 11.23 -21.68
C ASN A 91 6.50 10.45 -20.36
N PRO A 92 7.54 10.76 -19.56
CA PRO A 92 7.80 10.07 -18.28
C PRO A 92 6.69 10.28 -17.25
N SER A 93 5.91 11.35 -17.33
CA SER A 93 4.82 11.62 -16.39
C SER A 93 3.68 10.60 -16.45
N ASN A 94 3.63 9.78 -17.50
CA ASN A 94 2.65 8.69 -17.62
C ASN A 94 2.98 7.49 -16.71
N VAL A 95 4.21 7.39 -16.21
CA VAL A 95 4.60 6.33 -15.28
C VAL A 95 4.26 6.74 -13.86
N ASN A 96 3.28 6.09 -13.29
CA ASN A 96 2.85 6.27 -11.90
C ASN A 96 2.41 4.93 -11.30
N PRO A 97 2.48 4.73 -9.98
CA PRO A 97 1.84 3.59 -9.34
C PRO A 97 0.36 3.53 -9.68
N VAL A 98 -0.14 2.38 -10.09
CA VAL A 98 -1.56 2.16 -10.39
C VAL A 98 -2.39 2.13 -9.11
N VAL A 99 -1.78 1.65 -8.02
CA VAL A 99 -2.39 1.56 -6.69
C VAL A 99 -1.74 2.61 -5.78
N PRO A 100 -2.50 3.31 -4.92
CA PRO A 100 -1.94 4.20 -3.93
C PRO A 100 -0.81 3.54 -3.15
N THR A 101 0.37 4.16 -3.16
CA THR A 101 1.59 3.60 -2.57
C THR A 101 2.08 4.52 -1.46
N GLN A 102 2.25 3.97 -0.27
CA GLN A 102 2.77 4.68 0.90
C GLN A 102 4.18 4.20 1.21
N LEU A 103 5.14 5.12 1.19
CA LEU A 103 6.49 4.86 1.66
C LEU A 103 6.60 5.29 3.13
N ILE A 104 6.97 4.36 4.00
CA ILE A 104 7.18 4.64 5.42
C ILE A 104 8.66 4.74 5.67
N VAL A 105 9.12 5.95 6.04
CA VAL A 105 10.53 6.20 6.31
C VAL A 105 10.88 5.65 7.69
N ASP A 106 11.74 4.63 7.70
CA ASP A 106 12.24 4.01 8.93
C ASP A 106 13.36 4.85 9.54
N LEU A 107 13.47 4.77 10.85
CA LEU A 107 14.56 5.40 11.58
C LEU A 107 15.86 4.63 11.31
N SER A 108 16.89 5.36 10.91
CA SER A 108 18.24 4.84 10.73
C SER A 108 19.22 5.48 11.72
N LEU A 109 18.72 5.98 12.85
CA LEU A 109 19.48 6.70 13.84
C LEU A 109 20.48 5.77 14.55
N ALA A 110 21.77 5.98 14.31
CA ALA A 110 22.83 5.44 15.15
C ALA A 110 23.19 6.49 16.19
N VAL A 111 22.99 6.17 17.46
CA VAL A 111 23.27 7.09 18.56
C VAL A 111 24.79 7.25 18.73
N GLU A 112 25.31 8.45 18.47
CA GLU A 112 26.71 8.81 18.69
C GLU A 112 26.90 9.71 19.92
N HIS A 113 25.85 10.46 20.28
CA HIS A 113 25.83 11.32 21.46
C HIS A 113 24.91 10.73 22.51
N GLY A 114 25.43 10.51 23.73
CA GLY A 114 24.68 9.91 24.83
C GLY A 114 23.60 10.82 25.40
N GLY A 115 22.57 10.24 26.03
CA GLY A 115 21.44 10.97 26.60
C GLY A 115 21.78 11.94 27.73
N HIS A 116 23.01 11.90 28.28
CA HIS A 116 23.50 12.81 29.31
C HIS A 116 24.18 14.07 28.74
N GLU A 117 24.47 14.08 27.44
CA GLU A 117 25.04 15.26 26.79
C GLU A 117 23.94 16.30 26.51
N PRO A 118 24.23 17.57 26.76
CA PRO A 118 23.37 18.63 26.29
C PRO A 118 23.16 18.53 24.76
N ASP A 119 21.90 18.65 24.33
CA ASP A 119 21.52 18.62 22.92
C ASP A 119 21.85 17.31 22.18
N ALA A 120 22.10 16.20 22.92
CA ALA A 120 22.37 14.89 22.31
C ALA A 120 21.39 14.49 21.22
N ARG A 121 20.09 14.74 21.45
CA ARG A 121 19.05 14.47 20.46
C ARG A 121 19.26 15.26 19.16
N LEU A 122 19.50 16.55 19.25
CA LEU A 122 19.72 17.40 18.07
C LEU A 122 20.96 16.99 17.30
N LYS A 123 22.07 16.74 18.01
CA LYS A 123 23.31 16.27 17.37
C LYS A 123 23.12 14.94 16.62
N ASN A 124 22.42 13.99 17.22
CA ASN A 124 22.13 12.72 16.57
C ASN A 124 21.21 12.88 15.34
N GLN A 125 20.22 13.78 15.40
CA GLN A 125 19.37 14.09 14.26
C GLN A 125 20.15 14.74 13.10
N GLU A 126 21.08 15.65 13.40
CA GLU A 126 21.95 16.25 12.38
C GLU A 126 22.85 15.20 11.71
N ILE A 127 23.36 14.25 12.48
CA ILE A 127 24.17 13.14 11.95
C ILE A 127 23.30 12.25 11.05
N GLU A 128 22.09 11.91 11.48
CA GLU A 128 21.15 11.12 10.67
C GLU A 128 20.82 11.83 9.35
N GLN A 129 20.48 13.10 9.40
CA GLN A 129 20.19 13.90 8.22
C GLN A 129 21.36 13.88 7.24
N ARG A 130 22.57 14.16 7.70
CA ARG A 130 23.77 14.18 6.86
C ARG A 130 24.09 12.82 6.24
N ARG A 131 23.88 11.72 6.96
CA ARG A 131 24.12 10.36 6.46
C ARG A 131 23.12 9.90 5.42
N ASN A 132 21.91 10.44 5.48
CA ASN A 132 20.78 10.03 4.63
C ASN A 132 20.37 11.12 3.62
N ASP A 133 21.19 12.12 3.42
CA ASP A 133 20.82 13.30 2.61
C ASP A 133 20.37 12.90 1.20
N ASP A 134 21.14 12.08 0.49
CA ASP A 134 20.79 11.58 -0.85
C ASP A 134 19.48 10.78 -0.84
N ARG A 135 19.26 9.95 0.19
CA ARG A 135 18.04 9.16 0.36
C ARG A 135 16.84 10.06 0.57
N PHE A 136 16.96 11.05 1.42
CA PHE A 136 15.87 11.99 1.72
C PHE A 136 15.56 12.89 0.52
N HIS A 137 16.56 13.31 -0.23
CA HIS A 137 16.36 14.02 -1.50
C HIS A 137 15.59 13.19 -2.52
N PHE A 138 15.94 11.91 -2.68
CA PHE A 138 15.20 11.00 -3.56
C PHE A 138 13.74 10.83 -3.11
N ILE A 139 13.50 10.63 -1.81
CA ILE A 139 12.15 10.49 -1.24
C ILE A 139 11.32 11.75 -1.49
N GLU A 140 11.88 12.93 -1.25
CA GLU A 140 11.20 14.20 -1.52
C GLU A 140 10.93 14.42 -3.02
N TRP A 141 11.81 13.94 -3.87
CA TRP A 141 11.56 13.95 -5.31
C TRP A 141 10.40 13.02 -5.69
N THR A 142 10.32 11.82 -5.13
CA THR A 142 9.23 10.87 -5.43
C THR A 142 7.85 11.43 -5.10
N LYS A 143 7.72 12.14 -3.98
CA LYS A 143 6.46 12.83 -3.60
C LYS A 143 5.98 13.85 -4.64
N LYS A 144 6.91 14.49 -5.31
CA LYS A 144 6.61 15.51 -6.34
C LYS A 144 6.44 14.91 -7.72
N ALA A 145 7.19 13.86 -8.00
CA ALA A 145 7.24 13.24 -9.32
C ALA A 145 6.05 12.30 -9.58
N PHE A 146 5.61 11.55 -8.58
CA PHE A 146 4.55 10.56 -8.72
C PHE A 146 3.21 11.05 -8.14
N GLN A 147 2.11 10.70 -8.80
CA GLN A 147 0.77 11.15 -8.39
C GLN A 147 0.18 10.34 -7.24
N ASN A 148 0.49 9.04 -7.15
CA ASN A 148 -0.10 8.11 -6.20
C ASN A 148 0.91 7.66 -5.12
N VAL A 149 1.89 8.48 -4.82
CA VAL A 149 2.88 8.21 -3.77
C VAL A 149 2.68 9.15 -2.61
N ASP A 150 2.48 8.57 -1.44
CA ASP A 150 2.47 9.27 -0.16
C ASP A 150 3.68 8.83 0.66
N VAL A 151 4.26 9.74 1.43
CA VAL A 151 5.43 9.47 2.26
C VAL A 151 5.11 9.79 3.71
N VAL A 152 5.25 8.79 4.57
CA VAL A 152 5.22 8.96 6.02
C VAL A 152 6.62 9.33 6.48
N PRO A 153 6.82 10.57 6.95
CA PRO A 153 8.15 11.07 7.28
C PRO A 153 8.73 10.38 8.53
N PRO A 154 10.05 10.49 8.75
CA PRO A 154 10.71 9.98 9.94
C PRO A 154 10.05 10.47 11.22
N GLY A 155 9.96 9.62 12.23
CA GLY A 155 9.38 9.97 13.53
C GLY A 155 7.85 9.88 13.62
N ASN A 156 7.15 9.61 12.53
CA ASN A 156 5.69 9.40 12.53
C ASN A 156 5.26 7.92 12.52
N GLY A 157 6.17 7.03 12.71
CA GLY A 157 6.02 5.59 12.72
C GLY A 157 7.14 4.94 11.92
N ILE A 158 7.29 3.65 12.08
CA ILE A 158 8.18 2.80 11.28
C ILE A 158 7.40 1.58 10.83
N MET A 159 7.86 0.91 9.77
CA MET A 159 7.15 -0.24 9.22
C MET A 159 6.98 -1.37 10.25
N HIS A 160 7.98 -1.61 11.09
CA HIS A 160 7.97 -2.66 12.11
C HIS A 160 7.18 -2.31 13.37
N GLN A 161 6.89 -1.03 13.57
CA GLN A 161 6.15 -0.49 14.72
C GLN A 161 5.13 0.54 14.23
N ILE A 162 4.30 0.12 13.31
CA ILE A 162 3.30 0.97 12.66
C ILE A 162 2.34 1.51 13.73
N ASN A 163 2.14 2.81 13.73
CA ASN A 163 1.01 3.42 14.42
C ASN A 163 -0.27 3.05 13.67
N LEU A 164 -0.89 1.94 14.06
CA LEU A 164 -2.07 1.37 13.39
C LEU A 164 -3.26 2.32 13.43
N GLU A 165 -3.40 3.12 14.47
CA GLU A 165 -4.51 4.09 14.59
C GLU A 165 -4.44 5.14 13.48
N ARG A 166 -3.24 5.56 13.11
CA ARG A 166 -3.02 6.58 12.10
C ARG A 166 -2.92 6.02 10.68
N MET A 167 -2.34 4.84 10.54
CA MET A 167 -1.92 4.31 9.24
C MET A 167 -2.75 3.14 8.74
N SER A 168 -3.69 2.65 9.52
CA SER A 168 -4.56 1.53 9.16
C SER A 168 -6.02 1.95 9.17
N PRO A 169 -6.50 2.64 8.13
CA PRO A 169 -7.92 2.89 8.00
C PRO A 169 -8.64 1.56 7.87
N VAL A 170 -9.73 1.39 8.61
CA VAL A 170 -10.54 0.16 8.50
C VAL A 170 -11.31 0.13 7.20
N ILE A 171 -11.75 1.30 6.74
CA ILE A 171 -12.60 1.49 5.56
C ILE A 171 -12.09 2.69 4.76
N HIS A 172 -11.94 2.50 3.46
CA HIS A 172 -11.78 3.57 2.49
C HIS A 172 -13.14 4.09 2.01
N LYS A 173 -13.19 5.37 1.71
CA LYS A 173 -14.34 6.01 1.07
C LYS A 173 -13.84 6.85 -0.11
N VAL A 174 -13.95 6.32 -1.30
CA VAL A 174 -13.48 6.94 -2.53
C VAL A 174 -14.62 7.05 -3.53
N ASN A 175 -14.82 8.23 -4.09
CA ASN A 175 -15.89 8.51 -5.06
C ASN A 175 -17.29 8.07 -4.59
N GLY A 176 -17.56 8.21 -3.29
CA GLY A 176 -18.85 7.83 -2.70
C GLY A 176 -19.03 6.35 -2.41
N ILE A 177 -18.04 5.50 -2.72
CA ILE A 177 -18.05 4.06 -2.46
C ILE A 177 -17.20 3.76 -1.23
N ALA A 178 -17.75 2.98 -0.29
CA ALA A 178 -17.06 2.47 0.89
C ALA A 178 -16.62 1.02 0.65
N TYR A 179 -15.38 0.70 1.05
CA TYR A 179 -14.82 -0.65 0.95
C TYR A 179 -13.75 -0.90 2.01
N PRO A 180 -13.50 -2.16 2.39
CA PRO A 180 -12.48 -2.49 3.39
C PRO A 180 -11.08 -2.10 2.96
N ASP A 181 -10.25 -1.70 3.93
CA ASP A 181 -8.81 -1.56 3.70
C ASP A 181 -8.16 -2.92 3.47
N THR A 182 -7.33 -2.98 2.46
CA THR A 182 -6.46 -4.12 2.16
C THR A 182 -5.12 -3.59 1.71
N CYS A 183 -4.02 -4.05 2.28
CA CYS A 183 -2.71 -3.58 1.88
C CYS A 183 -1.78 -4.73 1.47
N LEU A 184 -0.94 -4.45 0.48
CA LEU A 184 0.22 -5.24 0.15
C LEU A 184 1.42 -4.61 0.85
N LEU A 185 2.12 -5.39 1.66
CA LEU A 185 3.39 -4.99 2.27
C LEU A 185 4.54 -5.37 1.34
N TYR A 186 5.43 -4.40 1.08
CA TYR A 186 6.56 -4.57 0.17
C TYR A 186 7.86 -4.11 0.83
#